data_ba4d84d6fcc65071763bae64ca2bb397
#
_entry.id   ba4d84d6fcc65071763bae64ca2bb397
#
_cell.length_a   1.000
_cell.length_b   1.000
_cell.length_c   1.000
_cell.angle_alpha   90.00
_cell.angle_beta   90.00
_cell.angle_gamma   90.00
#
_symmetry.space_group_name_H-M   'P 1'
#
loop_
_entity.id
_entity.type
_entity.pdbx_description
1 polymer ?
#
loop_
_entity_poly.entity_id
_entity_poly.type
_entity_poly.pdbx_seq_one_letter_code
_entity_poly.pdbx_strand_id
1 'polypeptide(L)'
;MIPRDSYEIIDTLIKQGRSFAIWRIPGEDRLHFRMQSAGSPCLLYDIKDLNERSGFVIAPFQVTAERPIVLIQPDCFEIPSESDWDFSREKNEFPSNEIEIPSESEEKERYAYHFSLFTSPLLKGSQDKLVLSRSKTIRKDPSFSPGKAFFAAEERYIRSDVYLCHTPETGTWMGGTPEILLSGEKGDWQTVALAGTQSLRDGKLPKSWDHKNWREQQLVASYIRRQLSTLGITPEEKGPYSARAGEVSHLKSDFFFSLPNPEKLGDVLQLLHPTPAVCGLPKEEAYHFII
;
A
#
# COMPACT_ATOMS: atom_id res chain seq x y z
N MET A 1 -12.61 15.53 -15.38
CA MET A 1 -11.42 15.96 -14.59
C MET A 1 -11.96 16.47 -13.27
N ILE A 2 -11.54 15.92 -12.13
CA ILE A 2 -11.99 16.37 -10.81
C ILE A 2 -11.40 17.77 -10.57
N PRO A 3 -12.20 18.80 -10.24
CA PRO A 3 -11.66 20.12 -9.96
C PRO A 3 -10.70 20.09 -8.78
N ARG A 4 -9.58 20.82 -8.87
CA ARG A 4 -8.60 20.92 -7.75
C ARG A 4 -9.18 21.55 -6.49
N ASP A 5 -10.24 22.31 -6.61
CA ASP A 5 -10.97 22.93 -5.48
C ASP A 5 -11.81 21.91 -4.70
N SER A 6 -11.86 20.65 -5.15
CA SER A 6 -12.59 19.56 -4.48
C SER A 6 -11.97 19.11 -3.14
N TYR A 7 -10.81 19.68 -2.73
CA TYR A 7 -10.19 19.32 -1.45
C TYR A 7 -11.10 19.64 -0.24
N GLU A 8 -11.92 20.70 -0.33
CA GLU A 8 -12.85 21.07 0.74
C GLU A 8 -13.96 20.03 0.91
N ILE A 9 -14.42 19.47 -0.20
CA ILE A 9 -15.40 18.37 -0.19
C ILE A 9 -14.78 17.13 0.47
N ILE A 10 -13.55 16.76 0.07
CA ILE A 10 -12.82 15.63 0.66
C ILE A 10 -12.66 15.82 2.18
N ASP A 11 -12.23 17.01 2.62
CA ASP A 11 -12.08 17.31 4.05
C ASP A 11 -13.43 17.26 4.80
N THR A 12 -14.50 17.65 4.13
CA THR A 12 -15.85 17.57 4.71
C THR A 12 -16.34 16.14 4.83
N LEU A 13 -16.11 15.30 3.81
CA LEU A 13 -16.43 13.86 3.88
C LEU A 13 -15.69 13.17 5.02
N ILE A 14 -14.41 13.51 5.26
CA ILE A 14 -13.64 13.02 6.41
C ILE A 14 -14.30 13.46 7.73
N LYS A 15 -14.63 14.75 7.87
CA LYS A 15 -15.30 15.28 9.08
C LYS A 15 -16.67 14.65 9.34
N GLN A 16 -17.37 14.25 8.29
CA GLN A 16 -18.64 13.53 8.38
C GLN A 16 -18.48 12.02 8.61
N GLY A 17 -17.25 11.49 8.69
CA GLY A 17 -16.97 10.07 8.88
C GLY A 17 -17.43 9.21 7.72
N ARG A 18 -17.33 9.70 6.47
CA ARG A 18 -17.76 8.95 5.29
C ARG A 18 -16.70 7.96 4.85
N SER A 19 -17.14 6.77 4.48
CA SER A 19 -16.24 5.72 3.95
C SER A 19 -16.01 5.94 2.48
N PHE A 20 -14.79 6.40 2.11
CA PHE A 20 -14.43 6.68 0.72
C PHE A 20 -12.93 6.46 0.46
N ALA A 21 -12.59 6.40 -0.82
CA ALA A 21 -11.23 6.44 -1.32
C ALA A 21 -11.13 7.29 -2.59
N ILE A 22 -10.04 8.02 -2.71
CA ILE A 22 -9.63 8.74 -3.91
C ILE A 22 -8.19 8.37 -4.23
N TRP A 23 -7.88 8.06 -5.49
CA TRP A 23 -6.54 7.66 -5.88
C TRP A 23 -6.25 7.96 -7.35
N ARG A 24 -4.95 7.96 -7.69
CA ARG A 24 -4.45 8.01 -9.05
C ARG A 24 -3.46 6.86 -9.29
N ILE A 25 -3.67 6.15 -10.39
CA ILE A 25 -2.77 5.10 -10.87
C ILE A 25 -1.64 5.73 -11.71
N PRO A 26 -0.38 5.27 -11.60
CA PRO A 26 0.73 5.80 -12.39
C PRO A 26 0.45 5.74 -13.90
N GLY A 27 0.69 6.86 -14.59
CA GLY A 27 0.48 6.96 -16.04
C GLY A 27 -0.96 7.27 -16.46
N GLU A 28 -1.89 7.39 -15.52
CA GLU A 28 -3.24 7.88 -15.80
C GLU A 28 -3.37 9.35 -15.43
N ASP A 29 -4.05 10.12 -16.27
CA ASP A 29 -4.44 11.50 -15.96
C ASP A 29 -5.76 11.59 -15.19
N ARG A 30 -6.35 10.44 -14.89
CA ARG A 30 -7.65 10.30 -14.24
C ARG A 30 -7.49 10.00 -12.76
N LEU A 31 -8.22 10.78 -11.94
CA LEU A 31 -8.48 10.44 -10.55
C LEU A 31 -9.68 9.49 -10.45
N HIS A 32 -9.54 8.49 -9.61
CA HIS A 32 -10.61 7.56 -9.25
C HIS A 32 -11.19 7.96 -7.90
N PHE A 33 -12.50 7.87 -7.78
CA PHE A 33 -13.23 8.10 -6.53
C PHE A 33 -14.22 6.96 -6.28
N ARG A 34 -14.32 6.52 -5.05
CA ARG A 34 -15.29 5.51 -4.61
C ARG A 34 -15.75 5.87 -3.21
N MET A 35 -17.06 5.92 -2.99
CA MET A 35 -17.63 6.19 -1.67
C MET A 35 -18.82 5.26 -1.43
N GLN A 36 -18.98 4.85 -0.19
CA GLN A 36 -20.19 4.20 0.33
C GLN A 36 -21.00 5.25 1.05
N SER A 37 -22.15 5.61 0.47
CA SER A 37 -22.98 6.74 0.95
C SER A 37 -23.77 6.41 2.20
N ALA A 38 -24.06 5.12 2.44
CA ALA A 38 -24.83 4.65 3.58
C ALA A 38 -24.28 3.33 4.16
N GLY A 39 -24.56 3.10 5.42
CA GLY A 39 -24.11 1.91 6.16
C GLY A 39 -22.62 1.93 6.50
N SER A 40 -22.17 0.89 7.18
CA SER A 40 -20.74 0.68 7.52
C SER A 40 -20.06 -0.20 6.48
N PRO A 41 -18.75 -0.01 6.24
CA PRO A 41 -17.96 -0.92 5.42
C PRO A 41 -18.02 -2.36 5.92
N CYS A 42 -17.81 -3.30 5.02
CA CYS A 42 -17.76 -4.72 5.37
C CYS A 42 -16.42 -5.03 6.05
N LEU A 43 -16.47 -5.68 7.22
CA LEU A 43 -15.29 -6.15 7.94
C LEU A 43 -15.02 -7.61 7.60
N LEU A 44 -13.79 -7.93 7.19
CA LEU A 44 -13.36 -9.27 6.81
C LEU A 44 -12.15 -9.66 7.67
N TYR A 45 -12.05 -10.95 7.99
CA TYR A 45 -11.06 -11.46 8.93
C TYR A 45 -10.07 -12.45 8.30
N ASP A 46 -10.24 -12.74 7.01
CA ASP A 46 -9.31 -13.51 6.20
C ASP A 46 -9.19 -12.84 4.82
N ILE A 47 -7.99 -12.87 4.23
CA ILE A 47 -7.76 -12.33 2.88
C ILE A 47 -8.60 -13.09 1.84
N LYS A 48 -8.85 -14.38 2.06
CA LYS A 48 -9.72 -15.19 1.19
C LYS A 48 -11.17 -14.72 1.15
N ASP A 49 -11.62 -14.04 2.19
CA ASP A 49 -12.96 -13.45 2.21
C ASP A 49 -13.15 -12.36 1.14
N LEU A 50 -12.05 -11.92 0.48
CA LEU A 50 -12.09 -11.03 -0.68
C LEU A 50 -12.50 -11.73 -1.99
N ASN A 51 -12.56 -13.06 -2.01
CA ASN A 51 -13.08 -13.80 -3.16
C ASN A 51 -14.49 -13.33 -3.52
N GLU A 52 -14.77 -13.18 -4.82
CA GLU A 52 -16.06 -12.76 -5.36
C GLU A 52 -16.55 -11.38 -4.87
N ARG A 53 -15.67 -10.59 -4.26
CA ARG A 53 -16.03 -9.25 -3.76
C ARG A 53 -15.44 -8.14 -4.61
N SER A 54 -16.14 -7.03 -4.62
CA SER A 54 -15.77 -5.82 -5.34
C SER A 54 -15.86 -4.62 -4.41
N GLY A 55 -14.90 -3.71 -4.51
CA GLY A 55 -14.85 -2.50 -3.71
C GLY A 55 -13.43 -1.99 -3.50
N PHE A 56 -13.27 -1.00 -2.62
CA PHE A 56 -11.96 -0.52 -2.20
C PHE A 56 -11.58 -1.17 -0.86
N VAL A 57 -10.40 -1.77 -0.82
CA VAL A 57 -9.93 -2.56 0.32
C VAL A 57 -8.84 -1.83 1.08
N ILE A 58 -8.99 -1.75 2.40
CA ILE A 58 -7.95 -1.32 3.33
C ILE A 58 -7.61 -2.53 4.19
N ALA A 59 -6.38 -3.05 4.05
CA ALA A 59 -5.95 -4.24 4.77
C ALA A 59 -4.71 -3.95 5.63
N PRO A 60 -4.68 -4.40 6.90
CA PRO A 60 -3.49 -4.33 7.72
C PRO A 60 -2.45 -5.36 7.25
N PHE A 61 -1.19 -5.16 7.66
CA PHE A 61 -0.12 -6.15 7.44
C PHE A 61 -0.47 -7.52 8.08
N GLN A 62 -1.04 -7.48 9.28
CA GLN A 62 -1.56 -8.64 9.99
C GLN A 62 -3.04 -8.42 10.29
N VAL A 63 -3.88 -9.32 9.77
CA VAL A 63 -5.32 -9.32 10.08
C VAL A 63 -5.56 -9.92 11.46
N THR A 64 -6.26 -9.20 12.32
CA THR A 64 -6.68 -9.66 13.66
C THR A 64 -8.15 -9.26 13.90
N ALA A 65 -8.72 -9.71 15.02
CA ALA A 65 -10.08 -9.29 15.42
C ALA A 65 -10.19 -7.77 15.61
N GLU A 66 -9.13 -7.13 16.14
CA GLU A 66 -9.06 -5.68 16.38
C GLU A 66 -8.63 -4.89 15.13
N ARG A 67 -8.05 -5.56 14.16
CA ARG A 67 -7.55 -4.97 12.91
C ARG A 67 -8.03 -5.80 11.71
N PRO A 68 -9.33 -5.74 11.39
CA PRO A 68 -9.89 -6.44 10.23
C PRO A 68 -9.47 -5.79 8.91
N ILE A 69 -9.70 -6.51 7.83
CA ILE A 69 -9.75 -5.92 6.50
C ILE A 69 -11.05 -5.12 6.39
N VAL A 70 -10.97 -3.90 5.90
CA VAL A 70 -12.13 -3.04 5.69
C VAL A 70 -12.40 -2.91 4.19
N LEU A 71 -13.58 -3.36 3.76
CA LEU A 71 -14.03 -3.29 2.38
C LEU A 71 -15.12 -2.23 2.24
N ILE A 72 -14.79 -1.13 1.57
CA ILE A 72 -15.76 -0.12 1.13
C ILE A 72 -16.48 -0.68 -0.09
N GLN A 73 -17.80 -0.85 0.00
CA GLN A 73 -18.67 -1.27 -1.11
C GLN A 73 -19.33 -0.02 -1.73
N PRO A 74 -18.75 0.53 -2.81
CA PRO A 74 -19.16 1.85 -3.27
C PRO A 74 -20.49 1.82 -4.01
N ASP A 75 -21.30 2.82 -3.75
CA ASP A 75 -22.51 3.18 -4.47
C ASP A 75 -22.41 4.57 -5.14
N CYS A 76 -21.32 5.32 -4.87
CA CYS A 76 -20.99 6.60 -5.47
C CYS A 76 -19.59 6.55 -6.08
N PHE A 77 -19.48 6.95 -7.35
CA PHE A 77 -18.29 6.76 -8.19
C PHE A 77 -17.63 8.08 -8.62
N GLU A 78 -18.21 9.20 -8.22
CA GLU A 78 -17.71 10.56 -8.47
C GLU A 78 -17.73 11.36 -7.18
N ILE A 79 -16.87 12.37 -7.06
CA ILE A 79 -16.92 13.28 -5.91
C ILE A 79 -18.26 14.00 -5.96
N PRO A 80 -19.05 13.96 -4.86
CA PRO A 80 -20.34 14.62 -4.82
C PRO A 80 -20.19 16.13 -5.05
N SER A 81 -21.13 16.73 -5.76
CA SER A 81 -21.24 18.19 -5.86
C SER A 81 -21.96 18.76 -4.64
N GLU A 82 -21.84 20.08 -4.43
CA GLU A 82 -22.56 20.76 -3.35
C GLU A 82 -24.09 20.63 -3.46
N SER A 83 -24.62 20.43 -4.69
CA SER A 83 -26.05 20.22 -4.93
C SER A 83 -26.54 18.81 -4.61
N ASP A 84 -25.64 17.82 -4.68
CA ASP A 84 -25.99 16.40 -4.59
C ASP A 84 -25.73 15.82 -3.19
N TRP A 85 -25.10 16.59 -2.31
CA TRP A 85 -24.68 16.12 -1.00
C TRP A 85 -24.99 17.13 0.11
N ASP A 86 -25.58 16.64 1.20
CA ASP A 86 -25.84 17.46 2.39
C ASP A 86 -24.57 17.60 3.23
N PHE A 87 -23.82 18.68 3.00
CA PHE A 87 -22.62 19.04 3.76
C PHE A 87 -22.94 19.66 5.13
N SER A 88 -24.21 19.91 5.47
CA SER A 88 -24.61 20.47 6.76
C SER A 88 -24.75 19.45 7.88
N ARG A 89 -24.71 18.13 7.54
CA ARG A 89 -24.79 17.05 8.54
C ARG A 89 -23.69 17.16 9.57
N GLU A 90 -24.04 16.80 10.81
CA GLU A 90 -23.14 16.87 11.97
C GLU A 90 -21.76 16.27 11.70
N LYS A 91 -20.76 17.01 12.14
CA LYS A 91 -19.36 16.57 12.11
C LYS A 91 -19.16 15.56 13.23
N ASN A 92 -18.62 14.40 12.92
CA ASN A 92 -18.13 13.49 13.95
C ASN A 92 -16.95 14.16 14.65
N GLU A 93 -17.07 14.40 15.95
CA GLU A 93 -15.92 14.75 16.77
C GLU A 93 -15.09 13.48 16.98
N PHE A 94 -13.96 13.41 16.32
CA PHE A 94 -12.99 12.35 16.60
C PHE A 94 -12.33 12.62 17.94
N PRO A 95 -12.28 11.62 18.85
CA PRO A 95 -11.64 11.80 20.14
C PRO A 95 -10.18 12.23 19.93
N SER A 96 -9.80 13.37 20.46
CA SER A 96 -8.42 13.83 20.50
C SER A 96 -7.73 13.10 21.67
N ASN A 97 -7.15 11.94 21.40
CA ASN A 97 -6.25 11.34 22.37
C ASN A 97 -4.95 12.16 22.41
N GLU A 98 -4.56 12.63 23.58
CA GLU A 98 -3.23 13.18 23.78
C GLU A 98 -2.20 12.06 23.57
N ILE A 99 -1.55 12.07 22.42
CA ILE A 99 -0.48 11.14 22.10
C ILE A 99 0.84 11.81 22.52
N GLU A 100 1.57 11.15 23.40
CA GLU A 100 2.94 11.55 23.74
C GLU A 100 3.83 11.40 22.48
N ILE A 101 4.50 12.49 22.12
CA ILE A 101 5.42 12.51 20.98
C ILE A 101 6.83 12.25 21.50
N PRO A 102 7.46 11.12 21.15
CA PRO A 102 8.81 10.82 21.57
C PRO A 102 9.81 11.87 21.07
N SER A 103 10.83 12.13 21.86
CA SER A 103 11.96 12.96 21.46
C SER A 103 12.73 12.30 20.30
N GLU A 104 13.53 13.08 19.58
CA GLU A 104 14.36 12.56 18.48
C GLU A 104 15.41 11.54 19.00
N SER A 105 15.90 11.72 20.24
CA SER A 105 16.82 10.77 20.88
C SER A 105 16.16 9.43 21.13
N GLU A 106 14.97 9.43 21.73
CA GLU A 106 14.21 8.21 22.01
C GLU A 106 13.83 7.47 20.72
N GLU A 107 13.48 8.20 19.64
CA GLU A 107 13.22 7.58 18.34
C GLU A 107 14.47 6.92 17.75
N LYS A 108 15.63 7.56 17.84
CA LYS A 108 16.91 7.00 17.38
C LYS A 108 17.31 5.76 18.15
N GLU A 109 17.21 5.81 19.48
CA GLU A 109 17.54 4.68 20.36
C GLU A 109 16.62 3.49 20.08
N ARG A 110 15.31 3.72 19.95
CA ARG A 110 14.34 2.70 19.59
C ARG A 110 14.63 2.09 18.22
N TYR A 111 14.96 2.91 17.23
CA TYR A 111 15.34 2.40 15.92
C TYR A 111 16.63 1.57 15.97
N ALA A 112 17.66 2.03 16.65
CA ALA A 112 18.92 1.31 16.81
C ALA A 112 18.72 -0.06 17.50
N TYR A 113 17.87 -0.09 18.53
CA TYR A 113 17.49 -1.34 19.20
C TYR A 113 16.81 -2.32 18.22
N HIS A 114 15.75 -1.90 17.53
CA HIS A 114 15.07 -2.75 16.56
C HIS A 114 15.99 -3.18 15.41
N PHE A 115 16.83 -2.29 14.92
CA PHE A 115 17.81 -2.61 13.88
C PHE A 115 18.77 -3.72 14.34
N SER A 116 19.23 -3.67 15.59
CA SER A 116 20.09 -4.73 16.14
C SER A 116 19.37 -6.09 16.25
N LEU A 117 18.08 -6.07 16.64
CA LEU A 117 17.25 -7.27 16.68
C LEU A 117 17.11 -7.89 15.28
N PHE A 118 16.78 -7.08 14.27
CA PHE A 118 16.61 -7.54 12.89
C PHE A 118 17.91 -8.00 12.24
N THR A 119 19.04 -7.41 12.62
CA THR A 119 20.34 -7.78 12.07
C THR A 119 20.85 -9.14 12.63
N SER A 120 20.53 -9.46 13.88
CA SER A 120 21.01 -10.68 14.54
C SER A 120 20.66 -11.98 13.78
N PRO A 121 19.41 -12.26 13.39
CA PRO A 121 19.08 -13.48 12.64
C PRO A 121 19.70 -13.52 11.24
N LEU A 122 19.90 -12.36 10.60
CA LEU A 122 20.59 -12.26 9.32
C LEU A 122 22.06 -12.66 9.43
N LEU A 123 22.76 -12.18 10.47
CA LEU A 123 24.17 -12.53 10.74
C LEU A 123 24.35 -13.99 11.12
N LYS A 124 23.36 -14.60 11.79
CA LYS A 124 23.35 -16.02 12.15
C LYS A 124 22.97 -16.93 10.97
N GLY A 125 22.50 -16.37 9.85
CA GLY A 125 22.06 -17.13 8.68
C GLY A 125 20.73 -17.87 8.88
N SER A 126 19.94 -17.53 9.90
CA SER A 126 18.61 -18.09 10.12
C SER A 126 17.52 -17.39 9.28
N GLN A 127 17.83 -16.23 8.78
CA GLN A 127 16.98 -15.45 7.87
C GLN A 127 17.82 -14.95 6.69
N ASP A 128 17.28 -15.02 5.47
CA ASP A 128 17.92 -14.49 4.26
C ASP A 128 17.64 -13.00 4.07
N LYS A 129 16.46 -12.57 4.50
CA LYS A 129 15.96 -11.20 4.38
C LYS A 129 14.97 -10.89 5.49
N LEU A 130 15.05 -9.67 6.03
CA LEU A 130 14.06 -9.06 6.92
C LEU A 130 13.87 -7.60 6.57
N VAL A 131 12.63 -7.11 6.62
CA VAL A 131 12.30 -5.72 6.36
C VAL A 131 11.87 -5.06 7.67
N LEU A 132 12.65 -4.07 8.11
CA LEU A 132 12.33 -3.25 9.27
C LEU A 132 11.54 -2.03 8.83
N SER A 133 10.31 -1.89 9.28
CA SER A 133 9.48 -0.70 9.11
C SER A 133 9.69 0.28 10.27
N ARG A 134 9.42 1.55 10.02
CA ARG A 134 9.51 2.62 11.01
C ARG A 134 8.31 3.54 10.92
N SER A 135 7.80 3.97 12.08
CA SER A 135 6.80 5.03 12.20
C SER A 135 7.39 6.24 12.94
N LYS A 136 6.88 7.42 12.60
CA LYS A 136 7.17 8.68 13.32
C LYS A 136 5.86 9.39 13.62
N THR A 137 5.64 9.73 14.89
CA THR A 137 4.49 10.53 15.32
C THR A 137 4.84 12.02 15.22
N ILE A 138 3.98 12.80 14.57
CA ILE A 138 4.11 14.25 14.48
C ILE A 138 2.80 14.92 14.88
N ARG A 139 2.89 16.10 15.47
CA ARG A 139 1.71 16.92 15.74
C ARG A 139 1.16 17.48 14.43
N LYS A 140 -0.12 17.24 14.21
CA LYS A 140 -0.82 17.81 13.06
C LYS A 140 -1.11 19.29 13.30
N ASP A 141 -0.80 20.14 12.33
CA ASP A 141 -1.21 21.55 12.34
C ASP A 141 -2.74 21.64 12.32
N PRO A 142 -3.38 22.53 13.10
CA PRO A 142 -4.83 22.71 13.09
C PRO A 142 -5.40 23.06 11.71
N SER A 143 -4.62 23.72 10.86
CA SER A 143 -4.99 24.09 9.48
C SER A 143 -4.72 22.99 8.45
N PHE A 144 -4.18 21.82 8.87
CA PHE A 144 -3.85 20.74 7.96
C PHE A 144 -5.09 20.19 7.26
N SER A 145 -5.06 20.18 5.93
CA SER A 145 -6.08 19.63 5.05
C SER A 145 -5.58 18.35 4.38
N PRO A 146 -6.17 17.18 4.70
CA PRO A 146 -5.88 15.93 4.01
C PRO A 146 -6.11 16.00 2.50
N GLY A 147 -7.20 16.67 2.08
CA GLY A 147 -7.50 16.86 0.66
C GLY A 147 -6.42 17.64 -0.07
N LYS A 148 -5.96 18.79 0.49
CA LYS A 148 -4.84 19.55 -0.10
C LYS A 148 -3.55 18.72 -0.16
N ALA A 149 -3.26 17.96 0.90
CA ALA A 149 -2.08 17.09 0.95
C ALA A 149 -2.14 16.01 -0.15
N PHE A 150 -3.31 15.41 -0.39
CA PHE A 150 -3.50 14.41 -1.45
C PHE A 150 -3.23 15.02 -2.84
N PHE A 151 -3.84 16.17 -3.18
CA PHE A 151 -3.64 16.80 -4.49
C PHE A 151 -2.19 17.24 -4.70
N ALA A 152 -1.52 17.73 -3.66
CA ALA A 152 -0.11 18.07 -3.74
C ALA A 152 0.78 16.82 -3.95
N ALA A 153 0.46 15.70 -3.30
CA ALA A 153 1.18 14.44 -3.46
C ALA A 153 0.94 13.82 -4.86
N GLU A 154 -0.29 13.87 -5.35
CA GLU A 154 -0.67 13.38 -6.67
C GLU A 154 0.10 14.11 -7.79
N GLU A 155 0.19 15.43 -7.70
CA GLU A 155 0.95 16.24 -8.65
C GLU A 155 2.46 15.94 -8.60
N ARG A 156 2.99 15.67 -7.40
CA ARG A 156 4.44 15.41 -7.21
C ARG A 156 4.87 14.01 -7.60
N TYR A 157 4.07 12.99 -7.25
CA TYR A 157 4.48 11.57 -7.36
C TYR A 157 3.87 10.87 -8.57
N ILE A 158 4.06 11.45 -9.76
CA ILE A 158 3.48 10.99 -11.04
C ILE A 158 3.79 9.53 -11.41
N ARG A 159 4.78 8.89 -10.78
CA ARG A 159 5.21 7.51 -11.04
C ARG A 159 4.83 6.52 -9.94
N SER A 160 4.02 6.96 -8.99
CA SER A 160 3.53 6.10 -7.89
C SER A 160 2.02 6.14 -7.88
N ASP A 161 1.41 5.06 -7.42
CA ASP A 161 0.03 5.13 -6.94
C ASP A 161 -0.01 6.13 -5.77
N VAL A 162 -0.94 7.05 -5.81
CA VAL A 162 -1.19 7.99 -4.71
C VAL A 162 -2.64 7.84 -4.30
N TYR A 163 -2.88 7.63 -3.03
CA TYR A 163 -4.23 7.44 -2.50
C TYR A 163 -4.48 8.23 -1.23
N LEU A 164 -5.73 8.58 -1.02
CA LEU A 164 -6.32 9.02 0.25
C LEU A 164 -7.58 8.21 0.47
N CYS A 165 -7.74 7.61 1.64
CA CYS A 165 -8.96 6.93 2.02
C CYS A 165 -9.34 7.23 3.48
N HIS A 166 -10.62 7.13 3.76
CA HIS A 166 -11.16 7.31 5.11
C HIS A 166 -12.30 6.33 5.36
N THR A 167 -12.30 5.75 6.54
CA THR A 167 -13.45 5.07 7.14
C THR A 167 -13.49 5.35 8.63
N PRO A 168 -14.66 5.29 9.30
CA PRO A 168 -14.73 5.37 10.76
C PRO A 168 -13.89 4.31 11.46
N GLU A 169 -13.76 3.13 10.85
CA GLU A 169 -13.06 1.96 11.41
C GLU A 169 -11.53 2.10 11.36
N THR A 170 -11.00 2.72 10.29
CA THR A 170 -9.55 2.81 10.08
C THR A 170 -8.97 4.21 10.28
N GLY A 171 -9.83 5.24 10.33
CA GLY A 171 -9.40 6.63 10.25
C GLY A 171 -8.98 7.03 8.83
N THR A 172 -8.21 8.11 8.73
CA THR A 172 -7.74 8.67 7.45
C THR A 172 -6.33 8.19 7.14
N TRP A 173 -6.14 7.62 5.94
CA TRP A 173 -4.86 7.17 5.43
C TRP A 173 -4.54 7.84 4.11
N MET A 174 -3.31 8.28 3.96
CA MET A 174 -2.77 8.77 2.69
C MET A 174 -1.42 8.10 2.44
N GLY A 175 -1.19 7.70 1.21
CA GLY A 175 0.08 7.07 0.86
C GLY A 175 0.41 7.19 -0.62
N GLY A 176 1.65 6.84 -0.93
CA GLY A 176 2.14 6.70 -2.29
C GLY A 176 3.06 5.49 -2.38
N THR A 177 2.83 4.62 -3.36
CA THR A 177 3.63 3.42 -3.58
C THR A 177 3.90 3.17 -5.05
N PRO A 178 5.12 2.78 -5.43
CA PRO A 178 5.43 2.29 -6.76
C PRO A 178 5.20 0.77 -6.89
N GLU A 179 4.90 0.09 -5.79
CA GLU A 179 4.84 -1.37 -5.71
C GLU A 179 3.42 -1.87 -5.97
N ILE A 180 3.32 -2.88 -6.84
CA ILE A 180 2.08 -3.55 -7.21
C ILE A 180 2.13 -4.97 -6.66
N LEU A 181 1.20 -5.32 -5.76
CA LEU A 181 1.06 -6.70 -5.31
C LEU A 181 0.40 -7.56 -6.39
N LEU A 182 -0.69 -7.08 -6.95
CA LEU A 182 -1.44 -7.74 -8.00
C LEU A 182 -2.23 -6.69 -8.80
N SER A 183 -2.18 -6.76 -10.13
CA SER A 183 -2.92 -5.88 -11.02
C SER A 183 -3.40 -6.66 -12.24
N GLY A 184 -4.57 -6.34 -12.78
CA GLY A 184 -5.07 -6.98 -13.99
C GLY A 184 -6.59 -6.88 -14.10
N GLU A 185 -7.09 -7.35 -15.23
CA GLU A 185 -8.51 -7.45 -15.53
C GLU A 185 -8.78 -8.58 -16.53
N LYS A 186 -10.02 -9.08 -16.56
CA LYS A 186 -10.53 -10.04 -17.58
C LYS A 186 -9.69 -11.31 -17.74
N GLY A 187 -9.02 -11.74 -16.68
CA GLY A 187 -8.21 -12.95 -16.70
C GLY A 187 -6.72 -12.72 -16.93
N ASP A 188 -6.30 -11.54 -17.37
CA ASP A 188 -4.90 -11.18 -17.57
C ASP A 188 -4.39 -10.41 -16.35
N TRP A 189 -3.41 -10.97 -15.65
CA TRP A 189 -2.91 -10.48 -14.38
C TRP A 189 -1.41 -10.28 -14.40
N GLN A 190 -0.94 -9.38 -13.55
CA GLN A 190 0.47 -9.17 -13.33
C GLN A 190 0.79 -8.92 -11.84
N THR A 191 1.97 -9.35 -11.45
CA THR A 191 2.63 -8.96 -10.20
C THR A 191 4.07 -8.54 -10.49
N VAL A 192 4.73 -7.91 -9.53
CA VAL A 192 6.09 -7.41 -9.73
C VAL A 192 7.02 -7.86 -8.62
N ALA A 193 8.27 -8.14 -8.97
CA ALA A 193 9.38 -8.17 -8.02
C ALA A 193 10.10 -6.83 -8.10
N LEU A 194 9.97 -6.01 -7.06
CA LEU A 194 10.60 -4.70 -6.96
C LEU A 194 11.50 -4.69 -5.73
N ALA A 195 12.81 -4.87 -5.93
CA ALA A 195 13.77 -4.96 -4.83
C ALA A 195 15.16 -4.51 -5.29
N GLY A 196 16.02 -4.19 -4.31
CA GLY A 196 17.27 -3.50 -4.59
C GLY A 196 17.01 -2.02 -4.85
N THR A 197 17.71 -1.14 -4.14
CA THR A 197 17.47 0.30 -4.21
C THR A 197 18.78 1.06 -4.39
N GLN A 198 18.79 1.98 -5.34
CA GLN A 198 19.87 2.97 -5.50
C GLN A 198 19.29 4.36 -5.74
N SER A 199 20.00 5.37 -5.26
CA SER A 199 19.66 6.76 -5.57
C SER A 199 19.89 7.04 -7.07
N LEU A 200 19.05 7.90 -7.63
CA LEU A 200 19.31 8.44 -8.95
C LEU A 200 20.57 9.30 -8.93
N ARG A 201 21.39 9.22 -10.00
CA ARG A 201 22.53 10.12 -10.20
C ARG A 201 22.17 11.11 -11.31
N ASP A 202 22.10 12.39 -10.97
CA ASP A 202 21.66 13.45 -11.89
C ASP A 202 20.29 13.14 -12.55
N GLY A 203 19.37 12.59 -11.75
CA GLY A 203 18.03 12.20 -12.23
C GLY A 203 18.01 10.99 -13.17
N LYS A 204 19.16 10.31 -13.36
CA LYS A 204 19.30 9.15 -14.27
C LYS A 204 19.32 7.82 -13.52
N LEU A 205 18.82 6.78 -14.18
CA LEU A 205 18.89 5.42 -13.70
C LEU A 205 20.34 4.92 -13.61
N PRO A 206 20.67 4.05 -12.61
CA PRO A 206 22.00 3.48 -12.49
C PRO A 206 22.32 2.61 -13.71
N LYS A 207 23.57 2.67 -14.17
CA LYS A 207 24.09 1.85 -15.27
C LYS A 207 24.42 0.42 -14.85
N SER A 208 24.68 0.24 -13.57
CA SER A 208 25.05 -1.07 -12.98
C SER A 208 24.51 -1.19 -11.57
N TRP A 209 24.34 -2.42 -11.15
CA TRP A 209 23.88 -2.79 -9.82
C TRP A 209 24.91 -3.66 -9.14
N ASP A 210 25.08 -3.50 -7.84
CA ASP A 210 25.95 -4.35 -7.05
C ASP A 210 25.34 -5.74 -6.77
N HIS A 211 26.16 -6.66 -6.33
CA HIS A 211 25.77 -8.04 -6.05
C HIS A 211 24.68 -8.15 -4.98
N LYS A 212 24.71 -7.27 -3.95
CA LYS A 212 23.70 -7.28 -2.90
C LYS A 212 22.31 -6.98 -3.46
N ASN A 213 22.17 -5.88 -4.24
CA ASN A 213 20.91 -5.49 -4.84
C ASN A 213 20.38 -6.52 -5.84
N TRP A 214 21.25 -7.11 -6.65
CA TRP A 214 20.91 -8.23 -7.53
C TRP A 214 20.39 -9.43 -6.76
N ARG A 215 21.07 -9.83 -5.69
CA ARG A 215 20.65 -10.96 -4.84
C ARG A 215 19.30 -10.68 -4.20
N GLU A 216 19.09 -9.48 -3.68
CA GLU A 216 17.83 -9.07 -3.07
C GLU A 216 16.67 -9.20 -4.06
N GLN A 217 16.84 -8.70 -5.28
CA GLN A 217 15.82 -8.80 -6.33
C GLN A 217 15.54 -10.26 -6.72
N GLN A 218 16.60 -11.09 -6.87
CA GLN A 218 16.45 -12.50 -7.19
C GLN A 218 15.71 -13.31 -6.12
N LEU A 219 15.86 -12.97 -4.84
CA LEU A 219 15.10 -13.57 -3.75
C LEU A 219 13.60 -13.32 -3.91
N VAL A 220 13.22 -12.07 -4.21
CA VAL A 220 11.80 -11.70 -4.40
C VAL A 220 11.24 -12.36 -5.66
N ALA A 221 11.97 -12.31 -6.78
CA ALA A 221 11.54 -12.92 -8.04
C ALA A 221 11.37 -14.45 -7.92
N SER A 222 12.31 -15.12 -7.25
CA SER A 222 12.24 -16.57 -7.01
C SER A 222 11.07 -16.96 -6.11
N TYR A 223 10.76 -16.11 -5.11
CA TYR A 223 9.58 -16.29 -4.28
C TYR A 223 8.31 -16.23 -5.13
N ILE A 224 8.11 -15.17 -5.93
CA ILE A 224 6.92 -15.01 -6.77
C ILE A 224 6.75 -16.20 -7.73
N ARG A 225 7.81 -16.62 -8.43
CA ARG A 225 7.77 -17.78 -9.34
C ARG A 225 7.31 -19.05 -8.59
N ARG A 226 7.87 -19.30 -7.41
CA ARG A 226 7.51 -20.47 -6.60
C ARG A 226 6.05 -20.41 -6.15
N GLN A 227 5.57 -19.23 -5.68
CA GLN A 227 4.19 -19.11 -5.24
C GLN A 227 3.21 -19.32 -6.39
N LEU A 228 3.42 -18.69 -7.54
CA LEU A 228 2.55 -18.89 -8.71
C LEU A 228 2.56 -20.35 -9.19
N SER A 229 3.71 -21.03 -9.12
CA SER A 229 3.81 -22.44 -9.50
C SER A 229 2.96 -23.37 -8.60
N THR A 230 2.70 -23.03 -7.34
CA THR A 230 1.80 -23.81 -6.47
C THR A 230 0.34 -23.78 -6.94
N LEU A 231 -0.02 -22.77 -7.74
CA LEU A 231 -1.34 -22.67 -8.39
C LEU A 231 -1.32 -23.27 -9.81
N GLY A 232 -0.23 -23.91 -10.21
CA GLY A 232 -0.04 -24.42 -11.58
C GLY A 232 0.19 -23.33 -12.63
N ILE A 233 0.52 -22.10 -12.19
CA ILE A 233 0.74 -20.95 -13.06
C ILE A 233 2.24 -20.83 -13.38
N THR A 234 2.56 -20.77 -14.68
CA THR A 234 3.89 -20.42 -15.19
C THR A 234 3.80 -19.02 -15.80
N PRO A 235 4.31 -17.98 -15.09
CA PRO A 235 4.21 -16.61 -15.61
C PRO A 235 5.23 -16.34 -16.72
N GLU A 236 4.90 -15.42 -17.63
CA GLU A 236 5.87 -14.75 -18.48
C GLU A 236 6.62 -13.71 -17.64
N GLU A 237 7.94 -13.86 -17.49
CA GLU A 237 8.78 -12.93 -16.73
C GLU A 237 9.53 -11.99 -17.68
N LYS A 238 9.44 -10.67 -17.42
CA LYS A 238 10.21 -9.63 -18.10
C LYS A 238 11.08 -8.89 -17.11
N GLY A 239 12.40 -9.00 -17.27
CA GLY A 239 13.37 -8.35 -16.39
C GLY A 239 14.50 -9.28 -15.95
N PRO A 240 15.29 -8.90 -14.90
CA PRO A 240 15.15 -7.62 -14.21
C PRO A 240 15.76 -6.44 -15.00
N TYR A 241 15.18 -5.27 -14.83
CA TYR A 241 15.63 -4.01 -15.41
C TYR A 241 15.55 -2.88 -14.36
N SER A 242 16.29 -1.77 -14.61
CA SER A 242 16.21 -0.59 -13.72
C SER A 242 14.91 0.16 -13.94
N ALA A 243 14.14 0.37 -12.87
CA ALA A 243 12.90 1.14 -12.88
C ALA A 243 13.00 2.32 -11.91
N ARG A 244 12.50 3.49 -12.31
CA ARG A 244 12.44 4.67 -11.45
C ARG A 244 11.18 4.62 -10.58
N ALA A 245 11.36 4.87 -9.28
CA ALA A 245 10.29 5.06 -8.32
C ALA A 245 10.55 6.33 -7.51
N GLY A 246 9.87 7.41 -7.83
CA GLY A 246 10.13 8.72 -7.22
C GLY A 246 11.56 9.20 -7.47
N GLU A 247 12.30 9.39 -6.37
CA GLU A 247 13.70 9.87 -6.37
C GLU A 247 14.74 8.74 -6.26
N VAL A 248 14.28 7.48 -6.33
CA VAL A 248 15.15 6.30 -6.30
C VAL A 248 14.90 5.40 -7.51
N SER A 249 15.78 4.44 -7.71
CA SER A 249 15.59 3.37 -8.69
C SER A 249 15.62 2.01 -8.01
N HIS A 250 14.90 1.07 -8.60
CA HIS A 250 14.85 -0.33 -8.18
C HIS A 250 15.18 -1.26 -9.35
N LEU A 251 15.62 -2.48 -9.02
CA LEU A 251 15.54 -3.61 -9.96
C LEU A 251 14.11 -4.12 -9.97
N LYS A 252 13.52 -4.26 -11.18
CA LYS A 252 12.14 -4.67 -11.39
C LYS A 252 12.07 -5.85 -12.35
N SER A 253 11.31 -6.88 -11.99
CA SER A 253 10.81 -7.89 -12.91
C SER A 253 9.28 -7.88 -12.89
N ASP A 254 8.67 -7.91 -14.07
CA ASP A 254 7.22 -8.06 -14.23
C ASP A 254 6.91 -9.53 -14.50
N PHE A 255 5.83 -10.02 -13.90
CA PHE A 255 5.31 -11.38 -14.04
C PHE A 255 3.88 -11.31 -14.58
N PHE A 256 3.69 -11.72 -15.83
CA PHE A 256 2.38 -11.74 -16.48
C PHE A 256 1.84 -13.16 -16.49
N PHE A 257 0.58 -13.32 -16.17
CA PHE A 257 -0.08 -14.63 -16.11
C PHE A 257 -1.59 -14.53 -16.24
N SER A 258 -2.22 -15.63 -16.62
CA SER A 258 -3.67 -15.76 -16.64
C SER A 258 -4.12 -16.54 -15.40
N LEU A 259 -5.22 -16.11 -14.77
CA LEU A 259 -5.85 -16.84 -13.67
C LEU A 259 -6.94 -17.76 -14.23
N PRO A 260 -6.89 -19.07 -13.92
CA PRO A 260 -7.93 -20.01 -14.34
C PRO A 260 -9.32 -19.67 -13.75
N ASN A 261 -9.34 -19.07 -12.58
CA ASN A 261 -10.55 -18.63 -11.89
C ASN A 261 -10.36 -17.21 -11.34
N PRO A 262 -10.78 -16.16 -12.10
CA PRO A 262 -10.65 -14.77 -11.67
C PRO A 262 -11.41 -14.40 -10.39
N GLU A 263 -12.42 -15.20 -10.00
CA GLU A 263 -13.22 -14.97 -8.80
C GLU A 263 -12.45 -15.31 -7.51
N LYS A 264 -11.34 -16.05 -7.62
CA LYS A 264 -10.48 -16.44 -6.49
C LYS A 264 -9.28 -15.51 -6.28
N LEU A 265 -9.48 -14.21 -6.42
CA LEU A 265 -8.41 -13.22 -6.21
C LEU A 265 -7.91 -13.18 -4.76
N GLY A 266 -8.77 -13.41 -3.79
CA GLY A 266 -8.39 -13.48 -2.38
C GLY A 266 -7.39 -14.61 -2.11
N ASP A 267 -7.53 -15.78 -2.75
CA ASP A 267 -6.57 -16.88 -2.64
C ASP A 267 -5.18 -16.48 -3.18
N VAL A 268 -5.14 -15.78 -4.33
CA VAL A 268 -3.89 -15.30 -4.92
C VAL A 268 -3.25 -14.20 -4.06
N LEU A 269 -4.05 -13.28 -3.55
CA LEU A 269 -3.58 -12.24 -2.64
C LEU A 269 -2.98 -12.84 -1.37
N GLN A 270 -3.64 -13.83 -0.75
CA GLN A 270 -3.14 -14.51 0.44
C GLN A 270 -1.84 -15.28 0.16
N LEU A 271 -1.73 -15.89 -1.02
CA LEU A 271 -0.53 -16.59 -1.42
C LEU A 271 0.67 -15.63 -1.55
N LEU A 272 0.48 -14.47 -2.17
CA LEU A 272 1.52 -13.50 -2.40
C LEU A 272 1.83 -12.64 -1.16
N HIS A 273 0.81 -12.24 -0.38
CA HIS A 273 0.99 -11.35 0.76
C HIS A 273 1.44 -12.09 2.04
N PRO A 274 2.38 -11.49 2.81
CA PRO A 274 3.26 -10.42 2.38
C PRO A 274 4.38 -10.95 1.48
N THR A 275 4.79 -10.14 0.48
CA THR A 275 5.96 -10.48 -0.33
C THR A 275 7.24 -10.26 0.46
N PRO A 276 8.37 -10.89 0.08
CA PRO A 276 9.65 -10.61 0.71
C PRO A 276 10.16 -9.17 0.51
N ALA A 277 9.53 -8.39 -0.38
CA ALA A 277 9.83 -6.97 -0.54
C ALA A 277 9.45 -6.15 0.70
N VAL A 278 8.39 -6.55 1.41
CA VAL A 278 7.85 -5.86 2.59
C VAL A 278 7.93 -6.68 3.88
N CYS A 279 8.33 -7.96 3.81
CA CYS A 279 8.41 -8.86 4.96
C CYS A 279 9.82 -9.44 5.11
N GLY A 280 10.07 -10.60 4.53
CA GLY A 280 11.35 -11.29 4.61
C GLY A 280 11.32 -12.70 4.06
N LEU A 281 12.42 -13.43 4.26
CA LEU A 281 12.60 -14.84 3.87
C LEU A 281 13.41 -15.59 4.91
N PRO A 282 13.09 -16.88 5.21
CA PRO A 282 11.86 -17.57 4.76
C PRO A 282 10.59 -16.84 5.22
N LYS A 283 9.49 -16.91 4.45
CA LYS A 283 8.29 -16.07 4.64
C LYS A 283 7.66 -16.24 6.03
N GLU A 284 7.35 -17.47 6.41
CA GLU A 284 6.61 -17.76 7.64
C GLU A 284 7.42 -17.34 8.88
N GLU A 285 8.71 -17.69 8.91
CA GLU A 285 9.62 -17.34 10.02
C GLU A 285 9.83 -15.82 10.09
N ALA A 286 9.99 -15.17 8.93
CA ALA A 286 10.14 -13.72 8.86
C ALA A 286 8.86 -13.01 9.32
N TYR A 287 7.70 -13.49 8.90
CA TYR A 287 6.40 -12.97 9.31
C TYR A 287 6.22 -13.07 10.82
N HIS A 288 6.42 -14.26 11.40
CA HIS A 288 6.32 -14.46 12.85
C HIS A 288 7.35 -13.67 13.66
N PHE A 289 8.51 -13.37 13.07
CA PHE A 289 9.51 -12.53 13.73
C PHE A 289 9.11 -11.05 13.75
N ILE A 290 8.39 -10.57 12.73
CA ILE A 290 8.01 -9.15 12.58
C ILE A 290 6.79 -8.80 13.42
N ILE A 291 5.80 -9.71 13.55
CA ILE A 291 4.57 -9.50 14.35
C ILE A 291 4.81 -9.72 15.84
#